data_962578d72e6492c6c8b879f8dc1c792d
#
_entry.id   962578d72e6492c6c8b879f8dc1c792d
#
_cell.length_a   1.000
_cell.length_b   1.000
_cell.length_c   1.000
_cell.angle_alpha   90.00
_cell.angle_beta   90.00
_cell.angle_gamma   90.00
#
_symmetry.space_group_name_H-M   'P 1'
#
loop_
_entity.id
_entity.type
_entity.pdbx_description
1 polymer ?
#
loop_
_entity_poly.entity_id
_entity_poly.type
_entity_poly.pdbx_seq_one_letter_code
_entity_poly.pdbx_strand_id
1 'polypeptide(L)'
;MKRIVYINGTYVEEQNAKISVFDRGLLFADSVYEVTAVINNKLIDFPAHVERLNRSLNELEIHHKFNKENLLEIHKKLLDKNPFKHNEGFIYLQVSRGSTERDFLITKKVLSPNVFAFTQEKNLTDLSTKGFKIITRNDLRWQRRDIKTTQLIYASLSKTEAHKLNADDAWFVDEDGFVNEGTSNNAYIIDKNNTIITRNLSNKLLPGITR
;
A
#
# COMPACT_ATOMS: atom_id res chain seq x y z
N MET A 1 16.44 -11.49 16.38
CA MET A 1 17.14 -10.41 15.65
C MET A 1 16.27 -9.15 15.70
N LYS A 2 16.87 -7.98 15.82
CA LYS A 2 16.13 -6.71 15.71
C LYS A 2 15.91 -6.42 14.22
N ARG A 3 14.68 -6.02 13.85
CA ARG A 3 14.33 -5.72 12.44
C ARG A 3 15.12 -4.52 11.95
N ILE A 4 15.71 -4.64 10.76
CA ILE A 4 16.36 -3.53 10.07
C ILE A 4 15.35 -2.89 9.10
N VAL A 5 15.30 -1.59 9.09
CA VAL A 5 14.47 -0.79 8.17
C VAL A 5 15.36 0.12 7.32
N TYR A 6 14.89 0.46 6.15
CA TYR A 6 15.48 1.49 5.30
C TYR A 6 14.82 2.82 5.60
N ILE A 7 15.60 3.88 5.74
CA ILE A 7 15.11 5.25 5.87
C ILE A 7 16.10 6.24 5.23
N ASN A 8 15.65 7.00 4.25
CA ASN A 8 16.40 8.12 3.63
C ASN A 8 17.84 7.75 3.25
N GLY A 9 18.05 6.61 2.60
CA GLY A 9 19.38 6.16 2.14
C GLY A 9 20.15 5.28 3.13
N THR A 10 19.66 5.09 4.35
CA THR A 10 20.35 4.33 5.41
C THR A 10 19.55 3.12 5.86
N TYR A 11 20.25 2.10 6.39
CA TYR A 11 19.65 0.92 7.01
C TYR A 11 19.94 0.95 8.50
N VAL A 12 18.89 1.02 9.30
CA VAL A 12 18.99 1.16 10.77
C VAL A 12 18.08 0.16 11.48
N GLU A 13 18.34 -0.11 12.74
CA GLU A 13 17.39 -0.84 13.58
C GLU A 13 16.08 -0.04 13.68
N GLU A 14 14.92 -0.70 13.67
CA GLU A 14 13.59 -0.06 13.67
C GLU A 14 13.41 0.99 14.78
N GLN A 15 13.97 0.75 15.95
CA GLN A 15 13.91 1.67 17.08
C GLN A 15 14.68 2.99 16.85
N ASN A 16 15.62 3.00 15.90
CA ASN A 16 16.43 4.14 15.54
C ASN A 16 15.91 4.89 14.32
N ALA A 17 14.88 4.35 13.63
CA ALA A 17 14.24 5.01 12.51
C ALA A 17 13.39 6.19 13.00
N LYS A 18 13.68 7.39 12.53
CA LYS A 18 13.00 8.62 12.96
C LYS A 18 12.57 9.44 11.76
N ILE A 19 11.36 9.97 11.82
CA ILE A 19 10.81 10.95 10.89
C ILE A 19 10.40 12.18 11.70
N SER A 20 10.55 13.37 11.12
CA SER A 20 10.13 14.61 11.74
C SER A 20 8.63 14.61 12.04
N VAL A 21 8.22 15.17 13.17
CA VAL A 21 6.81 15.42 13.49
C VAL A 21 6.15 16.41 12.53
N PHE A 22 6.94 17.16 11.77
CA PHE A 22 6.49 18.06 10.71
C PHE A 22 6.41 17.40 9.33
N ASP A 23 6.58 16.07 9.25
CA ASP A 23 6.40 15.33 8.00
C ASP A 23 4.94 15.42 7.52
N ARG A 24 4.75 15.83 6.26
CA ARG A 24 3.41 15.99 5.68
C ARG A 24 2.66 14.66 5.54
N GLY A 25 3.38 13.55 5.38
CA GLY A 25 2.78 12.22 5.39
C GLY A 25 2.14 11.90 6.74
N LEU A 26 2.74 12.34 7.86
CA LEU A 26 2.19 12.18 9.19
C LEU A 26 1.01 13.15 9.44
N LEU A 27 1.14 14.42 9.04
CA LEU A 27 0.16 15.46 9.37
C LEU A 27 -1.07 15.48 8.46
N PHE A 28 -0.93 15.07 7.18
CA PHE A 28 -1.94 15.23 6.13
C PHE A 28 -2.18 13.94 5.32
N ALA A 29 -1.51 12.84 5.63
CA ALA A 29 -1.43 11.67 4.75
C ALA A 29 -0.92 12.01 3.33
N ASP A 30 -0.11 13.08 3.20
CA ASP A 30 0.50 13.55 1.95
C ASP A 30 1.69 12.65 1.60
N SER A 31 1.35 11.41 1.24
CA SER A 31 2.30 10.34 0.98
C SER A 31 1.65 9.21 0.16
N VAL A 32 2.50 8.47 -0.53
CA VAL A 32 2.14 7.27 -1.29
C VAL A 32 2.91 6.06 -0.76
N TYR A 33 2.39 4.86 -1.01
CA TYR A 33 3.04 3.64 -0.55
C TYR A 33 2.91 2.51 -1.56
N GLU A 34 3.77 1.51 -1.44
CA GLU A 34 3.68 0.23 -2.14
C GLU A 34 3.86 -0.93 -1.18
N VAL A 35 3.26 -2.05 -1.52
CA VAL A 35 3.42 -3.32 -0.81
C VAL A 35 3.75 -4.37 -1.84
N THR A 36 5.01 -4.78 -1.89
CA THR A 36 5.49 -5.82 -2.81
C THR A 36 5.50 -7.15 -2.09
N ALA A 37 4.71 -8.11 -2.57
CA ALA A 37 4.72 -9.46 -2.04
C ALA A 37 6.06 -10.16 -2.34
N VAL A 38 6.47 -11.00 -1.40
CA VAL A 38 7.64 -11.88 -1.52
C VAL A 38 7.17 -13.30 -1.32
N ILE A 39 7.37 -14.16 -2.33
CA ILE A 39 7.03 -15.58 -2.28
C ILE A 39 8.27 -16.37 -2.74
N ASN A 40 8.68 -17.35 -1.97
CA ASN A 40 9.91 -18.11 -2.23
C ASN A 40 11.14 -17.18 -2.44
N ASN A 41 11.26 -16.14 -1.60
CA ASN A 41 12.29 -15.11 -1.68
C ASN A 41 12.32 -14.32 -3.00
N LYS A 42 11.26 -14.34 -3.80
CA LYS A 42 11.13 -13.58 -5.04
C LYS A 42 10.12 -12.45 -4.87
N LEU A 43 10.49 -11.27 -5.34
CA LEU A 43 9.57 -10.12 -5.44
C LEU A 43 8.56 -10.39 -6.56
N ILE A 44 7.29 -10.33 -6.23
CA ILE A 44 6.20 -10.57 -7.17
C ILE A 44 5.85 -9.26 -7.88
N ASP A 45 5.77 -9.32 -9.21
CA ASP A 45 5.36 -8.21 -10.10
C ASP A 45 6.07 -6.87 -9.83
N PHE A 46 7.32 -6.95 -9.35
CA PHE A 46 8.09 -5.78 -8.92
C PHE A 46 8.10 -4.62 -9.92
N PRO A 47 8.30 -4.83 -11.26
CA PRO A 47 8.28 -3.73 -12.23
C PRO A 47 6.98 -2.92 -12.19
N ALA A 48 5.83 -3.59 -12.13
CA ALA A 48 4.52 -2.94 -12.09
C ALA A 48 4.31 -2.13 -10.79
N HIS A 49 4.87 -2.60 -9.67
CA HIS A 49 4.89 -1.83 -8.42
C HIS A 49 5.70 -0.53 -8.56
N VAL A 50 6.86 -0.57 -9.23
CA VAL A 50 7.66 0.63 -9.49
C VAL A 50 6.93 1.64 -10.37
N GLU A 51 6.27 1.17 -11.41
CA GLU A 51 5.48 2.02 -12.31
C GLU A 51 4.32 2.68 -11.58
N ARG A 52 3.55 1.92 -10.78
CA ARG A 52 2.43 2.47 -10.00
C ARG A 52 2.90 3.44 -8.92
N LEU A 53 4.03 3.17 -8.26
CA LEU A 53 4.65 4.09 -7.31
C LEU A 53 4.95 5.43 -7.97
N ASN A 54 5.67 5.40 -9.10
CA ASN A 54 6.04 6.62 -9.83
C ASN A 54 4.80 7.37 -10.37
N ARG A 55 3.77 6.65 -10.83
CA ARG A 55 2.49 7.25 -11.18
C ARG A 55 1.85 7.94 -9.98
N SER A 56 1.78 7.28 -8.83
CA SER A 56 1.17 7.85 -7.62
C SER A 56 1.92 9.09 -7.11
N LEU A 57 3.25 9.09 -7.19
CA LEU A 57 4.09 10.25 -6.88
C LEU A 57 3.78 11.43 -7.80
N ASN A 58 3.68 11.16 -9.11
CA ASN A 58 3.36 12.19 -10.11
C ASN A 58 1.97 12.79 -9.89
N GLU A 59 0.96 11.97 -9.62
CA GLU A 59 -0.43 12.41 -9.37
C GLU A 59 -0.56 13.32 -8.13
N LEU A 60 0.32 13.17 -7.15
CA LEU A 60 0.40 14.05 -5.98
C LEU A 60 1.44 15.16 -6.14
N GLU A 61 2.11 15.26 -7.29
CA GLU A 61 3.20 16.24 -7.52
C GLU A 61 4.29 16.14 -6.42
N ILE A 62 4.61 14.91 -5.98
CA ILE A 62 5.75 14.65 -5.10
C ILE A 62 6.98 14.49 -5.98
N HIS A 63 7.90 15.45 -5.93
CA HIS A 63 9.07 15.52 -6.79
C HIS A 63 10.12 14.46 -6.43
N HIS A 64 9.78 13.20 -6.72
CA HIS A 64 10.66 12.05 -6.58
C HIS A 64 10.34 11.02 -7.65
N LYS A 65 11.33 10.34 -8.16
CA LYS A 65 11.18 9.26 -9.13
C LYS A 65 12.14 8.13 -8.81
N PHE A 66 11.60 6.94 -8.69
CA PHE A 66 12.43 5.76 -8.51
C PHE A 66 12.87 5.19 -9.86
N ASN A 67 14.16 4.91 -9.93
CA ASN A 67 14.73 4.00 -10.90
C ASN A 67 14.52 2.56 -10.39
N LYS A 68 14.18 1.65 -11.30
CA LYS A 68 13.85 0.26 -10.98
C LYS A 68 15.03 -0.47 -10.32
N GLU A 69 16.24 -0.24 -10.81
CA GLU A 69 17.46 -0.90 -10.34
C GLU A 69 17.79 -0.47 -8.90
N ASN A 70 17.72 0.83 -8.60
CA ASN A 70 17.97 1.35 -7.27
C ASN A 70 16.92 0.85 -6.26
N LEU A 71 15.65 0.84 -6.66
CA LEU A 71 14.59 0.34 -5.78
C LEU A 71 14.70 -1.17 -5.55
N LEU A 72 15.10 -1.93 -6.57
CA LEU A 72 15.37 -3.37 -6.46
C LEU A 72 16.52 -3.63 -5.47
N GLU A 73 17.58 -2.83 -5.52
CA GLU A 73 18.70 -2.94 -4.57
C GLU A 73 18.24 -2.71 -3.13
N ILE A 74 17.40 -1.68 -2.88
CA ILE A 74 16.83 -1.43 -1.55
C ILE A 74 16.05 -2.65 -1.07
N HIS A 75 15.19 -3.23 -1.92
CA HIS A 75 14.37 -4.38 -1.57
C HIS A 75 15.22 -5.62 -1.27
N LYS A 76 16.22 -5.93 -2.10
CA LYS A 76 17.15 -7.05 -1.88
C LYS A 76 17.92 -6.90 -0.58
N LYS A 77 18.52 -5.73 -0.33
CA LYS A 77 19.24 -5.45 0.92
C LYS A 77 18.36 -5.57 2.17
N LEU A 78 17.09 -5.20 2.07
CA LEU A 78 16.15 -5.38 3.19
C LEU A 78 15.87 -6.86 3.46
N LEU A 79 15.67 -7.68 2.42
CA LEU A 79 15.47 -9.12 2.56
C LEU A 79 16.73 -9.81 3.11
N ASP A 80 17.92 -9.45 2.63
CA ASP A 80 19.18 -9.98 3.15
C ASP A 80 19.38 -9.68 4.64
N LYS A 81 18.96 -8.50 5.10
CA LYS A 81 19.07 -8.08 6.49
C LYS A 81 17.95 -8.64 7.39
N ASN A 82 16.83 -9.04 6.81
CA ASN A 82 15.66 -9.56 7.51
C ASN A 82 15.11 -10.79 6.77
N PRO A 83 15.84 -11.92 6.74
CA PRO A 83 15.36 -13.12 6.06
C PRO A 83 14.07 -13.64 6.68
N PHE A 84 13.11 -14.01 5.85
CA PHE A 84 11.86 -14.61 6.28
C PHE A 84 12.06 -16.08 6.64
N LYS A 85 11.48 -16.54 7.74
CA LYS A 85 11.57 -17.94 8.19
C LYS A 85 10.91 -18.90 7.20
N HIS A 86 9.82 -18.46 6.58
CA HIS A 86 9.02 -19.27 5.64
C HIS A 86 9.16 -18.81 4.19
N ASN A 87 10.15 -17.93 3.89
CA ASN A 87 10.41 -17.37 2.57
C ASN A 87 9.21 -16.58 1.99
N GLU A 88 8.27 -16.18 2.84
CA GLU A 88 7.07 -15.43 2.43
C GLU A 88 6.83 -14.21 3.31
N GLY A 89 6.34 -13.16 2.70
CA GLY A 89 5.99 -11.93 3.37
C GLY A 89 5.83 -10.77 2.40
N PHE A 90 6.07 -9.57 2.84
CA PHE A 90 6.03 -8.41 1.98
C PHE A 90 7.05 -7.35 2.41
N ILE A 91 7.35 -6.48 1.46
CA ILE A 91 8.08 -5.24 1.69
C ILE A 91 7.09 -4.09 1.54
N TYR A 92 6.97 -3.28 2.60
CA TYR A 92 6.28 -2.02 2.59
C TYR A 92 7.27 -0.90 2.28
N LEU A 93 6.92 -0.02 1.36
CA LEU A 93 7.65 1.22 1.05
C LEU A 93 6.69 2.38 1.13
N GLN A 94 7.08 3.48 1.76
CA GLN A 94 6.33 4.73 1.78
C GLN A 94 7.22 5.91 1.39
N VAL A 95 6.62 6.86 0.69
CA VAL A 95 7.25 8.12 0.29
C VAL A 95 6.31 9.25 0.66
N SER A 96 6.73 10.12 1.57
CA SER A 96 6.01 11.37 1.88
C SER A 96 6.59 12.54 1.07
N ARG A 97 5.83 13.62 0.97
CA ARG A 97 6.34 14.87 0.37
C ARG A 97 7.55 15.44 1.12
N GLY A 98 7.74 15.12 2.39
CA GLY A 98 8.78 15.64 3.27
C GLY A 98 8.23 16.57 4.36
N SER A 99 9.15 17.25 5.04
CA SER A 99 8.85 18.02 6.25
C SER A 99 8.89 19.53 5.98
N THR A 100 7.90 20.26 6.52
CA THR A 100 7.82 21.73 6.50
C THR A 100 6.90 22.19 7.63
N GLU A 101 6.89 23.49 7.93
CA GLU A 101 5.89 24.07 8.82
C GLU A 101 4.47 23.67 8.40
N ARG A 102 3.60 23.44 9.39
CA ARG A 102 2.25 22.93 9.15
C ARG A 102 1.38 23.97 8.45
N ASP A 103 1.11 23.73 7.18
CA ASP A 103 0.17 24.52 6.39
C ASP A 103 -0.62 23.56 5.45
N PHE A 104 -1.89 23.87 5.16
CA PHE A 104 -2.67 23.18 4.14
C PHE A 104 -2.11 23.44 2.74
N LEU A 105 -1.61 24.65 2.51
CA LEU A 105 -1.00 25.01 1.24
C LEU A 105 0.29 24.19 1.03
N ILE A 106 0.40 23.57 -0.14
CA ILE A 106 1.65 22.94 -0.55
C ILE A 106 2.63 24.06 -0.93
N THR A 107 3.75 24.11 -0.22
CA THR A 107 4.79 25.11 -0.49
C THR A 107 5.34 25.00 -1.91
N LYS A 108 5.65 26.15 -2.53
CA LYS A 108 6.34 26.20 -3.83
C LYS A 108 7.79 25.69 -3.76
N LYS A 109 8.38 25.65 -2.57
CA LYS A 109 9.71 25.09 -2.36
C LYS A 109 9.65 23.57 -2.52
N VAL A 110 10.52 23.04 -3.35
CA VAL A 110 10.68 21.58 -3.46
C VAL A 110 11.24 21.04 -2.14
N LEU A 111 10.47 20.18 -1.48
CA LEU A 111 10.89 19.52 -0.25
C LEU A 111 11.68 18.24 -0.59
N SER A 112 12.52 17.82 0.33
CA SER A 112 13.16 16.50 0.27
C SER A 112 12.17 15.46 0.77
N PRO A 113 11.69 14.52 -0.07
CA PRO A 113 10.79 13.46 0.35
C PRO A 113 11.42 12.57 1.42
N ASN A 114 10.63 12.11 2.38
CA ASN A 114 11.04 11.04 3.27
C ASN A 114 10.65 9.70 2.65
N VAL A 115 11.62 8.80 2.57
CA VAL A 115 11.46 7.45 2.02
C VAL A 115 11.81 6.45 3.11
N PHE A 116 10.89 5.56 3.44
CA PHE A 116 11.20 4.44 4.32
C PHE A 116 10.60 3.13 3.82
N ALA A 117 11.25 2.03 4.16
CA ALA A 117 10.76 0.70 3.83
C ALA A 117 11.12 -0.31 4.93
N PHE A 118 10.27 -1.32 5.08
CA PHE A 118 10.48 -2.43 6.01
C PHE A 118 9.92 -3.73 5.46
N THR A 119 10.37 -4.83 6.02
CA THR A 119 9.86 -6.16 5.74
C THR A 119 8.89 -6.61 6.83
N GLN A 120 7.87 -7.38 6.44
CA GLN A 120 7.00 -8.08 7.37
C GLN A 120 6.75 -9.50 6.87
N GLU A 121 7.07 -10.48 7.71
CA GLU A 121 6.77 -11.88 7.43
C GLU A 121 5.26 -12.12 7.50
N LYS A 122 4.73 -12.83 6.53
CA LYS A 122 3.32 -13.21 6.47
C LYS A 122 3.19 -14.42 5.55
N ASN A 123 2.43 -15.42 5.96
CA ASN A 123 2.04 -16.50 5.08
C ASN A 123 1.00 -15.96 4.09
N LEU A 124 1.36 -15.95 2.80
CA LEU A 124 0.51 -15.43 1.72
C LEU A 124 -0.18 -16.55 0.95
N THR A 125 0.44 -17.72 0.84
CA THR A 125 -0.04 -18.84 0.03
C THR A 125 -1.19 -19.58 0.70
N ASP A 126 -1.19 -19.75 2.01
CA ASP A 126 -2.27 -20.43 2.77
C ASP A 126 -3.61 -19.67 2.71
N LEU A 127 -3.60 -18.38 2.41
CA LEU A 127 -4.83 -17.59 2.30
C LEU A 127 -5.71 -18.04 1.12
N SER A 128 -5.13 -18.68 0.10
CA SER A 128 -5.85 -19.16 -1.09
C SER A 128 -6.78 -20.35 -0.84
N THR A 129 -6.59 -21.06 0.27
CA THR A 129 -7.34 -22.29 0.60
C THR A 129 -8.57 -22.03 1.48
N LYS A 130 -8.70 -20.83 2.04
CA LYS A 130 -9.75 -20.47 2.99
C LYS A 130 -10.74 -19.49 2.36
N GLY A 131 -12.03 -19.79 2.46
CA GLY A 131 -13.09 -18.84 2.13
C GLY A 131 -13.14 -17.68 3.13
N PHE A 132 -13.48 -16.48 2.66
CA PHE A 132 -13.64 -15.28 3.47
C PHE A 132 -15.11 -14.90 3.61
N LYS A 133 -15.53 -14.57 4.82
CA LYS A 133 -16.82 -13.97 5.09
C LYS A 133 -16.70 -12.46 4.94
N ILE A 134 -17.53 -11.87 4.09
CA ILE A 134 -17.45 -10.45 3.72
C ILE A 134 -18.72 -9.74 4.17
N ILE A 135 -18.59 -8.53 4.69
CA ILE A 135 -19.69 -7.56 4.83
C ILE A 135 -19.59 -6.49 3.75
N THR A 136 -20.65 -5.75 3.51
CA THR A 136 -20.62 -4.57 2.62
C THR A 136 -20.67 -3.29 3.43
N ARG A 137 -20.01 -2.24 2.94
CA ARG A 137 -19.96 -0.89 3.52
C ARG A 137 -20.09 0.15 2.43
N ASN A 138 -20.76 1.26 2.73
CA ASN A 138 -20.78 2.40 1.82
C ASN A 138 -19.36 2.91 1.60
N ASP A 139 -19.00 3.24 0.35
CA ASP A 139 -17.68 3.74 0.01
C ASP A 139 -17.55 5.24 0.30
N LEU A 140 -17.14 5.58 1.53
CA LEU A 140 -16.95 6.96 2.00
C LEU A 140 -15.50 7.44 1.87
N ARG A 141 -14.65 6.72 1.11
CA ARG A 141 -13.27 7.14 0.85
C ARG A 141 -13.27 8.33 -0.11
N TRP A 142 -12.13 9.02 -0.20
CA TRP A 142 -11.96 10.12 -1.14
C TRP A 142 -12.09 9.66 -2.61
N GLN A 143 -12.31 10.61 -3.55
CA GLN A 143 -12.64 10.28 -4.95
C GLN A 143 -11.45 9.87 -5.83
N ARG A 144 -10.21 9.90 -5.33
CA ARG A 144 -8.99 9.51 -6.05
C ARG A 144 -8.37 8.25 -5.45
N ARG A 145 -9.17 7.16 -5.38
CA ARG A 145 -8.73 5.84 -4.87
C ARG A 145 -7.74 5.14 -5.77
N ASP A 146 -7.64 5.61 -7.02
CA ASP A 146 -6.65 5.18 -8.02
C ASP A 146 -5.21 5.54 -7.62
N ILE A 147 -5.01 6.55 -6.76
CA ILE A 147 -3.71 6.91 -6.21
C ILE A 147 -3.49 6.15 -4.90
N LYS A 148 -2.35 5.44 -4.81
CA LYS A 148 -2.05 4.61 -3.63
C LYS A 148 -1.52 5.45 -2.48
N THR A 149 -2.40 6.27 -1.88
CA THR A 149 -2.09 7.16 -0.75
C THR A 149 -2.25 6.46 0.60
N THR A 150 -1.66 7.06 1.64
CA THR A 150 -1.79 6.57 3.03
C THR A 150 -3.09 6.98 3.73
N GLN A 151 -4.09 7.46 3.01
CA GLN A 151 -5.43 7.76 3.53
C GLN A 151 -6.24 6.48 3.79
N LEU A 152 -5.78 5.66 4.72
CA LEU A 152 -6.28 4.28 4.93
C LEU A 152 -7.22 4.13 6.13
N ILE A 153 -7.50 5.22 6.85
CA ILE A 153 -8.26 5.13 8.11
C ILE A 153 -9.65 4.52 7.90
N TYR A 154 -10.38 4.91 6.84
CA TYR A 154 -11.72 4.38 6.59
C TYR A 154 -11.69 2.88 6.26
N ALA A 155 -10.71 2.43 5.47
CA ALA A 155 -10.52 1.02 5.17
C ALA A 155 -10.16 0.22 6.44
N SER A 156 -9.30 0.75 7.29
CA SER A 156 -8.94 0.14 8.59
C SER A 156 -10.14 0.02 9.53
N LEU A 157 -10.95 1.07 9.66
CA LEU A 157 -12.17 1.06 10.47
C LEU A 157 -13.18 0.04 9.93
N SER A 158 -13.40 0.00 8.61
CA SER A 158 -14.32 -0.94 7.97
C SER A 158 -13.91 -2.40 8.17
N LYS A 159 -12.62 -2.69 8.07
CA LYS A 159 -12.07 -4.02 8.35
C LYS A 159 -12.22 -4.39 9.83
N THR A 160 -11.96 -3.45 10.73
CA THR A 160 -12.14 -3.65 12.18
C THR A 160 -13.61 -3.96 12.51
N GLU A 161 -14.55 -3.27 11.87
CA GLU A 161 -15.97 -3.55 12.04
C GLU A 161 -16.37 -4.92 11.49
N ALA A 162 -15.85 -5.31 10.32
CA ALA A 162 -16.06 -6.66 9.80
C ALA A 162 -15.66 -7.71 10.83
N HIS A 163 -14.47 -7.56 11.43
CA HIS A 163 -14.00 -8.48 12.48
C HIS A 163 -14.91 -8.51 13.71
N LYS A 164 -15.46 -7.36 14.16
CA LYS A 164 -16.45 -7.32 15.27
C LYS A 164 -17.73 -8.08 14.93
N LEU A 165 -18.07 -8.18 13.64
CA LEU A 165 -19.23 -8.91 13.13
C LEU A 165 -18.88 -10.37 12.74
N ASN A 166 -17.73 -10.89 13.16
CA ASN A 166 -17.22 -12.21 12.80
C ASN A 166 -17.11 -12.42 11.28
N ALA A 167 -16.71 -11.38 10.55
CA ALA A 167 -16.34 -11.43 9.14
C ALA A 167 -14.84 -11.14 8.95
N ASP A 168 -14.29 -11.50 7.80
CA ASP A 168 -12.85 -11.41 7.53
C ASP A 168 -12.47 -10.09 6.86
N ASP A 169 -13.40 -9.48 6.07
CA ASP A 169 -13.15 -8.23 5.35
C ASP A 169 -14.47 -7.50 5.03
N ALA A 170 -14.34 -6.29 4.47
CA ALA A 170 -15.46 -5.51 3.96
C ALA A 170 -15.27 -5.15 2.50
N TRP A 171 -16.33 -5.20 1.70
CA TRP A 171 -16.40 -4.67 0.35
C TRP A 171 -17.09 -3.30 0.34
N PHE A 172 -16.49 -2.35 -0.37
CA PHE A 172 -17.02 -1.01 -0.53
C PHE A 172 -18.00 -0.94 -1.70
N VAL A 173 -19.20 -0.41 -1.41
CA VAL A 173 -20.28 -0.24 -2.37
C VAL A 173 -20.48 1.26 -2.60
N ASP A 174 -20.53 1.68 -3.87
CA ASP A 174 -20.77 3.07 -4.24
C ASP A 174 -22.25 3.45 -4.18
N GLU A 175 -22.53 4.72 -4.49
CA GLU A 175 -23.89 5.29 -4.48
C GLU A 175 -24.84 4.63 -5.49
N ASP A 176 -24.29 4.00 -6.54
CA ASP A 176 -25.04 3.29 -7.58
C ASP A 176 -25.27 1.81 -7.22
N GLY A 177 -24.82 1.37 -6.06
CA GLY A 177 -24.96 -0.02 -5.58
C GLY A 177 -23.93 -1.00 -6.12
N PHE A 178 -22.87 -0.52 -6.79
CA PHE A 178 -21.82 -1.38 -7.30
C PHE A 178 -20.67 -1.55 -6.30
N VAL A 179 -20.16 -2.78 -6.22
CA VAL A 179 -18.94 -3.07 -5.48
C VAL A 179 -17.74 -2.49 -6.21
N ASN A 180 -16.98 -1.60 -5.55
CA ASN A 180 -15.74 -1.06 -6.07
C ASN A 180 -14.57 -2.01 -5.81
N GLU A 181 -14.26 -2.27 -4.55
CA GLU A 181 -13.15 -3.14 -4.10
C GLU A 181 -13.30 -3.46 -2.61
N GLY A 182 -12.41 -4.28 -2.06
CA GLY A 182 -12.33 -4.53 -0.62
C GLY A 182 -11.45 -3.52 0.11
N THR A 183 -11.19 -3.78 1.41
CA THR A 183 -10.39 -2.86 2.24
C THR A 183 -8.93 -2.78 1.80
N SER A 184 -8.40 -3.84 1.20
CA SER A 184 -7.01 -3.93 0.72
C SER A 184 -6.84 -4.86 -0.50
N ASN A 185 -7.92 -5.12 -1.23
CA ASN A 185 -7.95 -6.05 -2.37
C ASN A 185 -9.00 -5.60 -3.39
N ASN A 186 -8.87 -6.06 -4.64
CA ASN A 186 -9.93 -5.89 -5.63
C ASN A 186 -10.96 -7.02 -5.50
N ALA A 187 -12.22 -6.74 -5.84
CA ALA A 187 -13.31 -7.69 -5.80
C ALA A 187 -13.55 -8.35 -7.15
N TYR A 188 -13.81 -9.64 -7.13
CA TYR A 188 -14.15 -10.44 -8.31
C TYR A 188 -15.32 -11.36 -7.98
N ILE A 189 -16.15 -11.63 -8.97
CA ILE A 189 -17.12 -12.71 -8.95
C ILE A 189 -16.95 -13.60 -10.16
N ILE A 190 -17.34 -14.86 -10.04
CA ILE A 190 -17.42 -15.80 -11.15
C ILE A 190 -18.90 -16.08 -11.37
N ASP A 191 -19.41 -15.82 -12.57
CA ASP A 191 -20.80 -16.08 -12.90
C ASP A 191 -21.03 -17.57 -13.25
N LYS A 192 -22.30 -17.94 -13.49
CA LYS A 192 -22.69 -19.31 -13.87
C LYS A 192 -22.09 -19.81 -15.19
N ASN A 193 -21.54 -18.92 -16.01
CA ASN A 193 -20.89 -19.23 -17.28
C ASN A 193 -19.35 -19.30 -17.13
N ASN A 194 -18.83 -19.32 -15.91
CA ASN A 194 -17.40 -19.25 -15.59
C ASN A 194 -16.71 -17.95 -16.07
N THR A 195 -17.46 -16.85 -16.21
CA THR A 195 -16.91 -15.56 -16.56
C THR A 195 -16.48 -14.81 -15.30
N ILE A 196 -15.24 -14.32 -15.28
CA ILE A 196 -14.74 -13.46 -14.20
C ILE A 196 -15.24 -12.05 -14.44
N ILE A 197 -15.97 -11.51 -13.46
CA ILE A 197 -16.51 -10.15 -13.48
C ILE A 197 -15.84 -9.35 -12.38
N THR A 198 -15.37 -8.15 -12.71
CA THR A 198 -14.77 -7.20 -11.76
C THR A 198 -15.09 -5.78 -12.20
N ARG A 199 -15.05 -4.82 -11.25
CA ARG A 199 -15.31 -3.41 -11.54
C ARG A 199 -14.30 -2.85 -12.53
N ASN A 200 -14.76 -2.09 -13.53
CA ASN A 200 -13.89 -1.39 -14.48
C ASN A 200 -12.96 -0.41 -13.75
N LEU A 201 -11.73 -0.27 -14.25
CA LEU A 201 -10.76 0.69 -13.72
C LEU A 201 -11.29 2.12 -13.87
N SER A 202 -11.22 2.86 -12.78
CA SER A 202 -11.60 4.27 -12.70
C SER A 202 -10.99 4.89 -11.45
N ASN A 203 -11.27 6.14 -11.15
CA ASN A 203 -10.86 6.78 -9.91
C ASN A 203 -11.55 6.17 -8.65
N LYS A 204 -12.57 5.33 -8.84
CA LYS A 204 -13.34 4.71 -7.73
C LYS A 204 -12.62 3.52 -7.09
N LEU A 205 -11.51 3.01 -7.65
CA LEU A 205 -10.77 1.88 -7.11
C LEU A 205 -9.28 1.92 -7.47
N LEU A 206 -8.47 1.21 -6.69
CA LEU A 206 -7.05 1.07 -6.96
C LEU A 206 -6.82 0.06 -8.10
N PRO A 207 -5.99 0.41 -9.13
CA PRO A 207 -5.54 -0.58 -10.11
C PRO A 207 -4.56 -1.55 -9.44
N GLY A 208 -5.08 -2.68 -8.96
CA GLY A 208 -4.27 -3.72 -8.30
C GLY A 208 -3.21 -4.29 -9.23
N ILE A 209 -2.01 -4.60 -8.72
CA ILE A 209 -0.93 -5.17 -9.55
C ILE A 209 -1.24 -6.62 -9.90
N THR A 210 -1.80 -7.37 -8.99
CA THR A 210 -2.23 -8.77 -9.21
C THR A 210 -3.58 -8.90 -9.91
N ARG A 211 -4.20 -7.80 -10.30
CA ARG A 211 -5.48 -7.77 -11.02
C ARG A 211 -5.39 -8.29 -12.48
#